data_1b7b983f2c1c462267eadf173eef7963
#
_entry.id   1b7b983f2c1c462267eadf173eef7963
#
_cell.length_a   1.000
_cell.length_b   1.000
_cell.length_c   1.000
_cell.angle_alpha   90.00
_cell.angle_beta   90.00
_cell.angle_gamma   90.00
#
_symmetry.space_group_name_H-M   'P 1'
#
loop_
_entity.id
_entity.type
_entity.pdbx_description
1 polymer ?
#
loop_
_entity_poly.entity_id
_entity_poly.type
_entity_poly.pdbx_seq_one_letter_code
_entity_poly.pdbx_strand_id
1 'polypeptide(L)'
;ALVFLAGCSNTKYLEEGELLYIGAKAKVADSAMSRKDRKALEDELEGLARPKPNSKILGMRPKLWAYNIAGEPKKERGLRHWLRNKVGEEPVLFSQVDLEYNANVLESYVENRGYFKAKVSADSTRRGKKAFAEYTLKPGPRYHIREVEFPADSSALGEAVARANRRTLLKPGAPYDLEVIKTERERIDSRLKRRGYYYFNPDYILVQVDSTVGKNQVDLKVKIKAETPAQARIAYTIADIVVYPNFSIKTDTINYKPEDVKQHGDFTIIDSSKLFKPRIFDRILQFQRGDVYNRNDHNLSLQRLINMGTFQFVKNEFRISDSLSTALDAFYYLTPLPRKSLRFEVLGKTNSANFTGSELSINWSNRNFFRGAELFTTSLFGGIEVQVSGRNKGFNVYRIGNETSLTWPRFITPIRI
;
A
#
# COMPACT_ATOMS: atom_id res chain seq x y z
N ALA A 1 49.65 -6.98 -2.75
CA ALA A 1 48.68 -8.05 -2.82
C ALA A 1 47.98 -7.99 -4.18
N LEU A 2 48.40 -8.81 -5.13
CA LEU A 2 47.73 -9.01 -6.42
C LEU A 2 46.43 -9.78 -6.16
N VAL A 3 45.30 -9.08 -6.19
CA VAL A 3 43.98 -9.72 -6.24
C VAL A 3 43.85 -10.34 -7.63
N PHE A 4 43.83 -11.64 -7.67
CA PHE A 4 43.47 -12.42 -8.86
C PHE A 4 42.08 -12.02 -9.33
N LEU A 5 41.99 -11.21 -10.36
CA LEU A 5 40.81 -11.05 -11.20
C LEU A 5 40.69 -12.32 -12.06
N ALA A 6 40.53 -13.49 -11.43
CA ALA A 6 40.00 -14.65 -12.11
C ALA A 6 38.56 -14.28 -12.49
N GLY A 7 38.35 -13.94 -13.75
CA GLY A 7 37.04 -13.63 -14.29
C GLY A 7 36.08 -14.77 -13.97
N CYS A 8 35.18 -14.58 -13.04
CA CYS A 8 34.13 -15.51 -12.69
C CYS A 8 33.21 -15.68 -13.90
N SER A 9 33.62 -16.56 -14.83
CA SER A 9 32.81 -16.88 -15.99
C SER A 9 31.63 -17.76 -15.57
N ASN A 10 30.51 -17.11 -15.19
CA ASN A 10 29.27 -17.80 -14.86
C ASN A 10 28.69 -18.61 -16.03
N THR A 11 29.26 -18.47 -17.21
CA THR A 11 28.81 -19.16 -18.44
C THR A 11 29.47 -20.52 -18.68
N LYS A 12 30.48 -20.91 -17.88
CA LYS A 12 31.15 -22.24 -18.02
C LYS A 12 30.26 -23.40 -17.56
N TYR A 13 29.24 -23.11 -16.75
CA TYR A 13 28.30 -24.11 -16.19
C TYR A 13 27.05 -24.30 -17.05
N LEU A 14 26.91 -23.54 -18.15
CA LEU A 14 25.79 -23.70 -19.08
C LEU A 14 25.99 -24.90 -19.97
N GLU A 15 24.92 -25.60 -20.26
CA GLU A 15 24.90 -26.73 -21.21
C GLU A 15 25.30 -26.26 -22.61
N GLU A 16 25.64 -27.24 -23.45
CA GLU A 16 26.05 -26.95 -24.83
C GLU A 16 24.85 -26.43 -25.62
N GLY A 17 25.02 -25.28 -26.26
CA GLY A 17 23.92 -24.58 -26.97
C GLY A 17 23.15 -23.56 -26.16
N GLU A 18 23.22 -23.57 -24.83
CA GLU A 18 22.52 -22.60 -23.99
C GLU A 18 23.24 -21.24 -23.94
N LEU A 19 22.43 -20.20 -23.83
CA LEU A 19 22.88 -18.81 -23.71
C LEU A 19 22.35 -18.19 -22.42
N LEU A 20 23.25 -17.58 -21.65
CA LEU A 20 22.86 -16.81 -20.47
C LEU A 20 22.17 -15.48 -20.92
N TYR A 21 20.94 -15.29 -20.48
CA TYR A 21 20.25 -14.01 -20.69
C TYR A 21 20.83 -12.95 -19.76
N ILE A 22 21.30 -11.84 -20.34
CA ILE A 22 21.95 -10.78 -19.57
C ILE A 22 21.19 -9.46 -19.58
N GLY A 23 20.02 -9.41 -20.22
CA GLY A 23 19.08 -8.30 -20.16
C GLY A 23 18.46 -7.95 -21.49
N ALA A 24 17.52 -7.01 -21.42
CA ALA A 24 16.94 -6.35 -22.56
C ALA A 24 17.65 -5.01 -22.83
N LYS A 25 17.60 -4.57 -24.08
CA LYS A 25 17.91 -3.21 -24.49
C LYS A 25 16.74 -2.67 -25.30
N ALA A 26 16.28 -1.49 -24.97
CA ALA A 26 15.26 -0.80 -25.74
C ALA A 26 15.89 0.40 -26.45
N LYS A 27 15.48 0.62 -27.68
CA LYS A 27 15.86 1.79 -28.49
C LYS A 27 14.60 2.46 -29.01
N VAL A 28 14.45 3.75 -28.77
CA VAL A 28 13.35 4.55 -29.31
C VAL A 28 13.83 5.26 -30.57
N ALA A 29 13.25 4.87 -31.70
CA ALA A 29 13.55 5.43 -33.03
C ALA A 29 12.66 6.64 -33.31
N ASP A 30 12.87 7.72 -32.55
CA ASP A 30 12.20 9.01 -32.72
C ASP A 30 13.22 10.14 -32.57
N SER A 31 13.45 10.89 -33.66
CA SER A 31 14.37 12.05 -33.66
C SER A 31 13.72 13.32 -33.12
N ALA A 32 12.40 13.40 -33.07
CA ALA A 32 11.66 14.56 -32.57
C ALA A 32 11.54 14.56 -31.03
N MET A 33 11.67 13.38 -30.40
CA MET A 33 11.62 13.26 -28.94
C MET A 33 12.92 13.79 -28.30
N SER A 34 12.80 14.53 -27.20
CA SER A 34 13.97 14.99 -26.46
C SER A 34 14.87 13.82 -26.01
N ARG A 35 16.18 14.04 -25.94
CA ARG A 35 17.11 12.97 -25.50
C ARG A 35 16.79 12.46 -24.11
N LYS A 36 16.28 13.34 -23.22
CA LYS A 36 15.90 12.98 -21.85
C LYS A 36 14.69 12.09 -21.83
N ASP A 37 13.62 12.45 -22.54
CA ASP A 37 12.36 11.70 -22.57
C ASP A 37 12.55 10.36 -23.29
N ARG A 38 13.35 10.36 -24.36
CA ARG A 38 13.71 9.14 -25.08
C ARG A 38 14.42 8.15 -24.17
N LYS A 39 15.45 8.61 -23.43
CA LYS A 39 16.18 7.74 -22.51
C LYS A 39 15.31 7.24 -21.36
N ALA A 40 14.45 8.10 -20.81
CA ALA A 40 13.51 7.69 -19.77
C ALA A 40 12.56 6.59 -20.26
N LEU A 41 12.04 6.73 -21.48
CA LEU A 41 11.18 5.72 -22.09
C LEU A 41 11.95 4.42 -22.37
N GLU A 42 13.20 4.49 -22.87
CA GLU A 42 14.07 3.33 -23.07
C GLU A 42 14.29 2.55 -21.76
N ASP A 43 14.63 3.25 -20.67
CA ASP A 43 14.85 2.66 -19.35
C ASP A 43 13.56 1.99 -18.79
N GLU A 44 12.40 2.61 -19.01
CA GLU A 44 11.09 2.05 -18.63
C GLU A 44 10.78 0.75 -19.42
N LEU A 45 10.99 0.78 -20.75
CA LEU A 45 10.75 -0.39 -21.60
C LEU A 45 11.68 -1.55 -21.24
N GLU A 46 12.96 -1.29 -20.98
CA GLU A 46 13.90 -2.31 -20.52
C GLU A 46 13.46 -2.93 -19.18
N GLY A 47 12.88 -2.14 -18.29
CA GLY A 47 12.34 -2.59 -17.01
C GLY A 47 11.12 -3.50 -17.11
N LEU A 48 10.37 -3.42 -18.21
CA LEU A 48 9.17 -4.23 -18.47
C LEU A 48 9.48 -5.60 -19.07
N ALA A 49 10.57 -5.75 -19.82
CA ALA A 49 10.94 -7.02 -20.46
C ALA A 49 11.07 -8.17 -19.44
N ARG A 50 10.57 -9.35 -19.80
CA ARG A 50 10.59 -10.57 -18.99
C ARG A 50 11.22 -11.74 -19.77
N PRO A 51 11.83 -12.68 -19.05
CA PRO A 51 12.18 -12.68 -17.62
C PRO A 51 13.21 -11.58 -17.27
N LYS A 52 13.30 -11.22 -15.98
CA LYS A 52 14.40 -10.33 -15.54
C LYS A 52 15.72 -11.11 -15.53
N PRO A 53 16.83 -10.52 -15.99
CA PRO A 53 18.13 -11.17 -15.92
C PRO A 53 18.60 -11.34 -14.46
N ASN A 54 19.53 -12.27 -14.24
CA ASN A 54 20.13 -12.47 -12.92
C ASN A 54 20.68 -11.17 -12.33
N SER A 55 20.49 -10.99 -11.01
CA SER A 55 20.89 -9.78 -10.29
C SER A 55 22.36 -9.44 -10.48
N LYS A 56 22.67 -8.14 -10.65
CA LYS A 56 24.00 -7.63 -10.92
C LYS A 56 24.41 -6.62 -9.84
N ILE A 57 25.58 -6.80 -9.24
CA ILE A 57 26.17 -5.90 -8.24
C ILE A 57 27.59 -5.56 -8.73
N LEU A 58 27.89 -4.28 -8.91
CA LEU A 58 29.17 -3.78 -9.39
C LEU A 58 29.70 -4.51 -10.66
N GLY A 59 28.80 -4.82 -11.58
CA GLY A 59 29.17 -5.52 -12.83
C GLY A 59 29.22 -7.04 -12.73
N MET A 60 29.26 -7.61 -11.55
CA MET A 60 29.30 -9.05 -11.28
C MET A 60 27.90 -9.61 -10.94
N ARG A 61 27.71 -10.92 -11.06
CA ARG A 61 26.51 -11.64 -10.66
C ARG A 61 26.81 -12.60 -9.50
N PRO A 62 26.93 -12.08 -8.27
CA PRO A 62 27.37 -12.88 -7.13
C PRO A 62 26.38 -13.99 -6.76
N LYS A 63 25.09 -13.77 -6.90
CA LYS A 63 24.08 -14.78 -6.60
C LYS A 63 24.09 -15.92 -7.63
N LEU A 64 24.23 -15.62 -8.93
CA LEU A 64 24.43 -16.63 -9.96
C LEU A 64 25.73 -17.42 -9.75
N TRP A 65 26.80 -16.76 -9.32
CA TRP A 65 28.05 -17.43 -8.98
C TRP A 65 27.88 -18.35 -7.78
N ALA A 66 27.17 -17.92 -6.72
CA ALA A 66 26.87 -18.76 -5.55
C ALA A 66 26.06 -20.01 -5.93
N TYR A 67 25.06 -19.87 -6.81
CA TYR A 67 24.29 -20.98 -7.35
C TYR A 67 25.18 -21.98 -8.07
N ASN A 68 26.01 -21.50 -8.98
CA ASN A 68 26.88 -22.32 -9.81
C ASN A 68 27.95 -23.06 -8.99
N ILE A 69 28.57 -22.41 -8.00
CA ILE A 69 29.62 -23.02 -7.18
C ILE A 69 29.09 -24.06 -6.19
N ALA A 70 27.85 -23.86 -5.72
CA ALA A 70 27.18 -24.80 -4.84
C ALA A 70 26.93 -26.16 -5.55
N GLY A 71 26.73 -26.13 -6.90
CA GLY A 71 26.38 -27.32 -7.67
C GLY A 71 25.09 -27.97 -7.17
N GLU A 72 24.83 -29.22 -7.54
CA GLU A 72 23.68 -29.96 -7.04
C GLU A 72 23.93 -30.49 -5.61
N PRO A 73 23.14 -30.08 -4.63
CA PRO A 73 23.32 -30.51 -3.26
C PRO A 73 22.80 -31.96 -3.11
N LYS A 74 23.66 -32.86 -2.63
CA LYS A 74 23.29 -34.27 -2.35
C LYS A 74 22.34 -34.42 -1.14
N LYS A 75 22.13 -33.38 -0.36
CA LYS A 75 21.26 -33.39 0.85
C LYS A 75 20.36 -32.15 0.84
N GLU A 76 19.13 -32.31 1.28
CA GLU A 76 18.14 -31.20 1.40
C GLU A 76 18.47 -30.20 2.53
N ARG A 77 19.54 -30.43 3.30
CA ARG A 77 20.03 -29.55 4.37
C ARG A 77 21.55 -29.43 4.30
N GLY A 78 22.07 -28.26 4.74
CA GLY A 78 23.51 -28.00 4.77
C GLY A 78 23.92 -26.76 3.97
N LEU A 79 25.20 -26.40 4.04
CA LEU A 79 25.75 -25.16 3.51
C LEU A 79 25.55 -25.06 1.97
N ARG A 80 25.78 -26.16 1.22
CA ARG A 80 25.58 -26.16 -0.23
C ARG A 80 24.14 -25.97 -0.63
N HIS A 81 23.19 -26.64 0.07
CA HIS A 81 21.76 -26.46 -0.16
C HIS A 81 21.33 -25.02 0.16
N TRP A 82 21.80 -24.46 1.26
CA TRP A 82 21.55 -23.06 1.66
C TRP A 82 22.12 -22.09 0.61
N LEU A 83 23.37 -22.33 0.17
CA LEU A 83 24.04 -21.47 -0.81
C LEU A 83 23.32 -21.47 -2.16
N ARG A 84 22.83 -22.63 -2.61
CA ARG A 84 22.09 -22.76 -3.87
C ARG A 84 20.68 -22.16 -3.79
N ASN A 85 19.90 -22.54 -2.78
CA ASN A 85 18.45 -22.29 -2.75
C ASN A 85 18.03 -21.04 -1.97
N LYS A 86 18.89 -20.49 -1.09
CA LYS A 86 18.59 -19.27 -0.31
C LYS A 86 19.40 -18.07 -0.75
N VAL A 87 20.64 -18.26 -1.15
CA VAL A 87 21.56 -17.17 -1.57
C VAL A 87 21.66 -17.09 -3.08
N GLY A 88 21.76 -18.26 -3.76
CA GLY A 88 21.94 -18.38 -5.20
C GLY A 88 20.70 -17.99 -5.99
N GLU A 89 20.93 -17.55 -7.23
CA GLU A 89 19.92 -17.37 -8.28
C GLU A 89 20.23 -18.35 -9.42
N GLU A 90 19.22 -19.09 -9.84
CA GLU A 90 19.29 -19.95 -11.01
C GLU A 90 19.63 -19.15 -12.28
N PRO A 91 20.43 -19.67 -13.22
CA PRO A 91 20.72 -18.98 -14.46
C PRO A 91 19.44 -18.77 -15.27
N VAL A 92 19.18 -17.52 -15.63
CA VAL A 92 18.09 -17.19 -16.56
C VAL A 92 18.61 -17.41 -17.98
N LEU A 93 18.02 -18.36 -18.69
CA LEU A 93 18.42 -18.73 -20.04
C LEU A 93 17.72 -17.88 -21.09
N PHE A 94 18.39 -17.64 -22.21
CA PHE A 94 17.79 -16.89 -23.32
C PHE A 94 16.64 -17.67 -24.00
N SER A 95 16.65 -19.00 -23.94
CA SER A 95 15.54 -19.84 -24.37
C SER A 95 14.21 -19.62 -23.64
N GLN A 96 14.27 -19.01 -22.46
CA GLN A 96 13.08 -18.62 -21.66
C GLN A 96 12.52 -17.25 -22.07
N VAL A 97 13.19 -16.53 -22.99
CA VAL A 97 12.77 -15.20 -23.42
C VAL A 97 11.87 -15.32 -24.64
N ASP A 98 10.60 -15.01 -24.45
CA ASP A 98 9.66 -14.84 -25.56
C ASP A 98 9.78 -13.40 -26.10
N LEU A 99 10.47 -13.26 -27.23
CA LEU A 99 10.75 -11.96 -27.83
C LEU A 99 9.48 -11.30 -28.36
N GLU A 100 8.58 -12.07 -28.96
CA GLU A 100 7.34 -11.55 -29.57
C GLU A 100 6.35 -11.13 -28.48
N TYR A 101 6.16 -11.96 -27.46
CA TYR A 101 5.33 -11.59 -26.31
C TYR A 101 5.81 -10.30 -25.64
N ASN A 102 7.12 -10.19 -25.40
CA ASN A 102 7.67 -8.96 -24.83
C ASN A 102 7.45 -7.75 -25.75
N ALA A 103 7.64 -7.89 -27.08
CA ALA A 103 7.40 -6.80 -28.02
C ALA A 103 5.94 -6.32 -27.94
N ASN A 104 4.97 -7.23 -27.88
CA ASN A 104 3.54 -6.91 -27.75
C ASN A 104 3.23 -6.21 -26.42
N VAL A 105 3.86 -6.65 -25.30
CA VAL A 105 3.74 -5.98 -23.99
C VAL A 105 4.28 -4.54 -24.04
N LEU A 106 5.43 -4.35 -24.67
CA LEU A 106 6.04 -3.02 -24.82
C LEU A 106 5.21 -2.12 -25.72
N GLU A 107 4.65 -2.67 -26.82
CA GLU A 107 3.75 -1.95 -27.75
C GLU A 107 2.50 -1.48 -26.98
N SER A 108 1.81 -2.39 -26.29
CA SER A 108 0.63 -2.07 -25.48
C SER A 108 0.93 -1.02 -24.39
N TYR A 109 2.12 -1.06 -23.78
CA TYR A 109 2.54 -0.08 -22.77
C TYR A 109 2.60 1.34 -23.33
N VAL A 110 3.15 1.53 -24.53
CA VAL A 110 3.23 2.86 -25.14
C VAL A 110 1.91 3.29 -25.78
N GLU A 111 1.10 2.35 -26.29
CA GLU A 111 -0.28 2.63 -26.72
C GLU A 111 -1.10 3.22 -25.57
N ASN A 112 -0.98 2.67 -24.36
CA ASN A 112 -1.63 3.19 -23.16
C ASN A 112 -1.18 4.61 -22.79
N ARG A 113 -0.08 5.10 -23.34
CA ARG A 113 0.46 6.47 -23.18
C ARG A 113 0.15 7.38 -24.38
N GLY A 114 -0.74 6.94 -25.29
CA GLY A 114 -1.22 7.73 -26.40
C GLY A 114 -0.44 7.57 -27.70
N TYR A 115 0.44 6.58 -27.81
CA TYR A 115 1.15 6.27 -29.06
C TYR A 115 0.42 5.14 -29.82
N PHE A 116 -0.81 5.39 -30.27
CA PHE A 116 -1.68 4.35 -30.86
C PHE A 116 -1.18 3.76 -32.20
N LYS A 117 -0.14 4.36 -32.79
CA LYS A 117 0.51 3.86 -34.00
C LYS A 117 1.89 3.30 -33.72
N ALA A 118 2.19 3.05 -32.44
CA ALA A 118 3.47 2.47 -32.03
C ALA A 118 3.65 1.09 -32.67
N LYS A 119 4.92 0.77 -32.98
CA LYS A 119 5.35 -0.57 -33.40
C LYS A 119 6.66 -0.91 -32.73
N VAL A 120 6.71 -2.09 -32.15
CA VAL A 120 7.91 -2.65 -31.51
C VAL A 120 8.41 -3.84 -32.30
N SER A 121 9.63 -3.76 -32.78
CA SER A 121 10.33 -4.92 -33.36
C SER A 121 11.30 -5.49 -32.34
N ALA A 122 11.39 -6.82 -32.29
CA ALA A 122 12.29 -7.54 -31.42
C ALA A 122 13.39 -8.24 -32.24
N ASP A 123 14.60 -8.24 -31.70
CA ASP A 123 15.76 -8.96 -32.21
C ASP A 123 16.61 -9.43 -31.03
N SER A 124 17.67 -10.16 -31.33
CA SER A 124 18.59 -10.67 -30.32
C SER A 124 20.05 -10.49 -30.75
N THR A 125 20.89 -10.13 -29.79
CA THR A 125 22.34 -10.07 -30.00
C THR A 125 23.05 -11.09 -29.13
N ARG A 126 23.83 -11.96 -29.76
CA ARG A 126 24.66 -12.97 -29.09
C ARG A 126 26.10 -12.47 -28.97
N ARG A 127 26.71 -12.67 -27.78
CA ARG A 127 28.13 -12.42 -27.53
C ARG A 127 28.72 -13.60 -26.75
N GLY A 128 29.33 -14.55 -27.47
CA GLY A 128 29.80 -15.83 -26.91
C GLY A 128 28.62 -16.64 -26.33
N LYS A 129 28.70 -17.03 -25.05
CA LYS A 129 27.64 -17.75 -24.33
C LYS A 129 26.63 -16.80 -23.61
N LYS A 130 26.53 -15.52 -24.06
CA LYS A 130 25.61 -14.54 -23.52
C LYS A 130 24.70 -14.01 -24.61
N ALA A 131 23.44 -13.69 -24.27
CA ALA A 131 22.50 -13.08 -25.20
C ALA A 131 21.75 -11.90 -24.58
N PHE A 132 21.41 -10.94 -25.41
CA PHE A 132 20.55 -9.81 -25.14
C PHE A 132 19.30 -9.88 -25.99
N ALA A 133 18.16 -9.47 -25.44
CA ALA A 133 17.01 -9.11 -26.26
C ALA A 133 17.11 -7.63 -26.64
N GLU A 134 16.86 -7.30 -27.90
CA GLU A 134 16.90 -5.92 -28.39
C GLU A 134 15.53 -5.54 -28.96
N TYR A 135 14.94 -4.48 -28.41
CA TYR A 135 13.62 -3.99 -28.82
C TYR A 135 13.77 -2.61 -29.44
N THR A 136 13.24 -2.43 -30.63
CA THR A 136 13.23 -1.13 -31.32
C THR A 136 11.80 -0.63 -31.42
N LEU A 137 11.50 0.44 -30.65
CA LEU A 137 10.21 1.14 -30.68
C LEU A 137 10.22 2.23 -31.74
N LYS A 138 9.21 2.20 -32.63
CA LYS A 138 8.81 3.31 -33.49
C LYS A 138 7.49 3.86 -32.94
N PRO A 139 7.51 4.94 -32.12
CA PRO A 139 6.32 5.37 -31.39
C PRO A 139 5.23 5.97 -32.28
N GLY A 140 5.59 6.61 -33.38
CA GLY A 140 4.65 7.42 -34.13
C GLY A 140 4.22 8.68 -33.37
N PRO A 141 3.18 9.39 -33.84
CA PRO A 141 2.70 10.61 -33.19
C PRO A 141 1.95 10.27 -31.90
N ARG A 142 2.16 11.10 -30.87
CA ARG A 142 1.41 11.02 -29.62
C ARG A 142 0.05 11.70 -29.76
N TYR A 143 -1.00 11.04 -29.31
CA TYR A 143 -2.36 11.55 -29.34
C TYR A 143 -2.64 12.44 -28.12
N HIS A 144 -3.45 13.50 -28.34
CA HIS A 144 -3.84 14.46 -27.32
C HIS A 144 -5.35 14.51 -27.19
N ILE A 145 -5.83 14.79 -25.98
CA ILE A 145 -7.26 14.93 -25.69
C ILE A 145 -7.77 16.20 -26.38
N ARG A 146 -8.79 16.08 -27.24
CA ARG A 146 -9.48 17.19 -27.88
C ARG A 146 -10.60 17.68 -26.98
N GLU A 147 -11.49 16.78 -26.61
CA GLU A 147 -12.69 17.07 -25.82
C GLU A 147 -12.97 16.01 -24.78
N VAL A 148 -13.65 16.40 -23.69
CA VAL A 148 -14.08 15.49 -22.63
C VAL A 148 -15.54 15.74 -22.31
N GLU A 149 -16.40 14.79 -22.61
CA GLU A 149 -17.81 14.80 -22.26
C GLU A 149 -18.07 14.06 -20.95
N PHE A 150 -18.87 14.68 -20.08
CA PHE A 150 -19.38 14.04 -18.86
C PHE A 150 -20.87 13.70 -19.04
N PRO A 151 -21.42 12.75 -18.21
CA PRO A 151 -22.82 12.36 -18.34
C PRO A 151 -23.76 13.56 -18.27
N ALA A 152 -24.75 13.58 -19.18
CA ALA A 152 -25.81 14.58 -19.22
C ALA A 152 -27.17 14.00 -18.77
N ASP A 153 -27.17 12.79 -18.11
CA ASP A 153 -28.39 12.20 -17.61
C ASP A 153 -28.88 12.94 -16.35
N SER A 154 -30.22 13.01 -16.19
CA SER A 154 -30.89 13.68 -15.10
C SER A 154 -31.00 12.85 -13.81
N SER A 155 -30.34 11.68 -13.76
CA SER A 155 -30.30 10.88 -12.53
C SER A 155 -29.43 11.55 -11.47
N ALA A 156 -29.77 11.35 -10.18
CA ALA A 156 -28.99 11.91 -9.08
C ALA A 156 -27.51 11.51 -9.15
N LEU A 157 -27.22 10.26 -9.57
CA LEU A 157 -25.85 9.78 -9.77
C LEU A 157 -25.21 10.48 -10.98
N GLY A 158 -25.90 10.58 -12.12
CA GLY A 158 -25.40 11.25 -13.33
C GLY A 158 -25.01 12.68 -13.05
N GLU A 159 -25.89 13.45 -12.38
CA GLU A 159 -25.57 14.80 -11.96
C GLU A 159 -24.38 14.88 -10.97
N ALA A 160 -24.25 13.92 -10.05
CA ALA A 160 -23.12 13.89 -9.11
C ALA A 160 -21.80 13.63 -9.85
N VAL A 161 -21.79 12.76 -10.88
CA VAL A 161 -20.66 12.52 -11.79
C VAL A 161 -20.38 13.75 -12.65
N ALA A 162 -21.41 14.36 -13.25
CA ALA A 162 -21.27 15.57 -14.06
C ALA A 162 -20.63 16.73 -13.25
N ARG A 163 -21.05 16.92 -12.01
CA ARG A 163 -20.43 17.89 -11.09
C ARG A 163 -18.95 17.59 -10.77
N ALA A 164 -18.46 16.38 -11.03
CA ALA A 164 -17.06 16.04 -10.87
C ALA A 164 -16.16 16.65 -11.97
N ASN A 165 -16.75 17.07 -13.11
CA ASN A 165 -16.02 17.71 -14.21
C ASN A 165 -15.22 18.95 -13.77
N ARG A 166 -15.71 19.73 -12.81
CA ARG A 166 -15.03 20.98 -12.36
C ARG A 166 -13.55 20.80 -11.98
N ARG A 167 -13.16 19.62 -11.54
CA ARG A 167 -11.78 19.28 -11.12
C ARG A 167 -11.27 18.03 -11.80
N THR A 168 -11.69 17.79 -13.04
CA THR A 168 -11.23 16.64 -13.81
C THR A 168 -9.72 16.69 -14.07
N LEU A 169 -9.09 15.53 -14.08
CA LEU A 169 -7.71 15.35 -14.50
C LEU A 169 -7.58 15.28 -16.03
N LEU A 170 -8.70 14.97 -16.70
CA LEU A 170 -8.76 14.88 -18.15
C LEU A 170 -8.86 16.30 -18.72
N LYS A 171 -7.76 16.81 -19.24
CA LYS A 171 -7.70 18.19 -19.75
C LYS A 171 -7.59 18.21 -21.26
N PRO A 172 -8.43 18.98 -21.97
CA PRO A 172 -8.22 19.24 -23.40
C PRO A 172 -6.80 19.77 -23.64
N GLY A 173 -6.15 19.28 -24.70
CA GLY A 173 -4.75 19.59 -25.05
C GLY A 173 -3.71 18.74 -24.32
N ALA A 174 -4.05 18.07 -23.24
CA ALA A 174 -3.14 17.14 -22.55
C ALA A 174 -2.91 15.87 -23.41
N PRO A 175 -1.75 15.22 -23.30
CA PRO A 175 -1.53 13.95 -23.94
C PRO A 175 -2.46 12.87 -23.36
N TYR A 176 -2.92 11.95 -24.21
CA TYR A 176 -3.66 10.78 -23.76
C TYR A 176 -2.75 9.91 -22.86
N ASP A 177 -3.31 9.47 -21.74
CA ASP A 177 -2.65 8.53 -20.83
C ASP A 177 -3.72 7.72 -20.07
N LEU A 178 -3.65 6.40 -20.18
CA LEU A 178 -4.61 5.49 -19.54
C LEU A 178 -4.51 5.56 -17.99
N GLU A 179 -3.31 5.81 -17.44
CA GLU A 179 -3.16 5.92 -15.98
C GLU A 179 -3.86 7.18 -15.44
N VAL A 180 -3.88 8.27 -16.20
CA VAL A 180 -4.66 9.47 -15.86
C VAL A 180 -6.15 9.16 -15.87
N ILE A 181 -6.62 8.37 -16.85
CA ILE A 181 -8.03 7.93 -16.92
C ILE A 181 -8.39 7.05 -15.72
N LYS A 182 -7.53 6.11 -15.33
CA LYS A 182 -7.73 5.27 -14.12
C LYS A 182 -7.80 6.14 -12.86
N THR A 183 -6.85 7.05 -12.71
CA THR A 183 -6.81 7.99 -11.58
C THR A 183 -8.06 8.89 -11.54
N GLU A 184 -8.58 9.31 -12.69
CA GLU A 184 -9.82 10.09 -12.77
C GLU A 184 -11.03 9.27 -12.30
N ARG A 185 -11.12 7.99 -12.67
CA ARG A 185 -12.17 7.09 -12.19
C ARG A 185 -12.16 6.95 -10.67
N GLU A 186 -10.96 6.78 -10.09
CA GLU A 186 -10.76 6.72 -8.62
C GLU A 186 -11.10 8.05 -7.94
N ARG A 187 -10.76 9.17 -8.57
CA ARG A 187 -11.10 10.52 -8.08
C ARG A 187 -12.61 10.74 -8.04
N ILE A 188 -13.32 10.31 -9.08
CA ILE A 188 -14.79 10.39 -9.15
C ILE A 188 -15.41 9.50 -8.07
N ASP A 189 -14.96 8.23 -7.94
CA ASP A 189 -15.39 7.32 -6.87
C ASP A 189 -15.23 7.94 -5.48
N SER A 190 -14.05 8.44 -5.18
CA SER A 190 -13.75 9.09 -3.89
C SER A 190 -14.65 10.28 -3.62
N ARG A 191 -15.03 11.04 -4.67
CA ARG A 191 -15.94 12.17 -4.57
C ARG A 191 -17.37 11.70 -4.31
N LEU A 192 -17.82 10.66 -4.98
CA LEU A 192 -19.15 10.09 -4.80
C LEU A 192 -19.32 9.47 -3.41
N LYS A 193 -18.33 8.72 -2.94
CA LYS A 193 -18.32 8.15 -1.59
C LYS A 193 -18.35 9.18 -0.48
N ARG A 194 -17.90 10.40 -0.72
CA ARG A 194 -18.06 11.53 0.22
C ARG A 194 -19.46 12.16 0.17
N ARG A 195 -20.34 11.70 -0.71
CA ARG A 195 -21.70 12.19 -0.95
C ARG A 195 -22.77 11.12 -0.83
N GLY A 196 -22.46 10.07 -0.09
CA GLY A 196 -23.43 9.03 0.21
C GLY A 196 -23.34 7.76 -0.63
N TYR A 197 -22.69 7.76 -1.77
CA TYR A 197 -22.65 6.60 -2.67
C TYR A 197 -21.70 5.50 -2.15
N TYR A 198 -22.06 4.86 -1.04
CA TYR A 198 -21.23 3.88 -0.34
C TYR A 198 -20.82 2.70 -1.22
N TYR A 199 -21.77 2.10 -1.96
CA TYR A 199 -21.55 0.92 -2.81
C TYR A 199 -20.99 1.26 -4.19
N PHE A 200 -20.72 2.54 -4.48
CA PHE A 200 -20.13 2.91 -5.76
C PHE A 200 -18.70 2.35 -5.88
N ASN A 201 -18.29 2.05 -7.13
CA ASN A 201 -16.96 1.52 -7.45
C ASN A 201 -16.42 2.23 -8.70
N PRO A 202 -15.10 2.53 -8.80
CA PRO A 202 -14.49 3.10 -10.01
C PRO A 202 -14.78 2.30 -11.28
N ASP A 203 -14.98 0.98 -11.16
CA ASP A 203 -15.26 0.11 -12.29
C ASP A 203 -16.64 0.34 -12.93
N TYR A 204 -17.54 1.06 -12.27
CA TYR A 204 -18.83 1.48 -12.84
C TYR A 204 -18.70 2.70 -13.76
N ILE A 205 -17.52 3.32 -13.84
CA ILE A 205 -17.23 4.40 -14.77
C ILE A 205 -16.54 3.82 -16.00
N LEU A 206 -17.12 4.07 -17.16
CA LEU A 206 -16.53 3.82 -18.46
C LEU A 206 -16.04 5.16 -19.03
N VAL A 207 -14.79 5.24 -19.44
CA VAL A 207 -14.29 6.34 -20.27
C VAL A 207 -14.11 5.78 -21.66
N GLN A 208 -15.07 6.07 -22.53
CA GLN A 208 -15.01 5.70 -23.95
C GLN A 208 -14.05 6.65 -24.66
N VAL A 209 -13.16 6.10 -25.48
CA VAL A 209 -12.14 6.83 -26.24
C VAL A 209 -12.44 6.72 -27.72
N ASP A 210 -12.57 7.85 -28.39
CA ASP A 210 -12.66 7.93 -29.84
C ASP A 210 -11.36 8.51 -30.41
N SER A 211 -10.58 7.69 -31.08
CA SER A 211 -9.32 8.08 -31.73
C SER A 211 -9.48 8.36 -33.24
N THR A 212 -10.72 8.30 -33.78
CA THR A 212 -10.99 8.49 -35.21
C THR A 212 -11.21 9.94 -35.61
N VAL A 213 -11.16 10.86 -34.63
CA VAL A 213 -11.43 12.30 -34.82
C VAL A 213 -10.36 13.06 -35.63
N GLY A 214 -9.25 12.40 -35.98
CA GLY A 214 -8.19 12.92 -36.82
C GLY A 214 -7.15 13.76 -36.07
N LYS A 215 -6.15 14.29 -36.78
CA LYS A 215 -5.07 15.17 -36.27
C LYS A 215 -4.32 14.65 -35.03
N ASN A 216 -4.24 13.31 -34.84
CA ASN A 216 -3.67 12.66 -33.65
C ASN A 216 -4.35 13.15 -32.36
N GLN A 217 -5.67 13.22 -32.35
CA GLN A 217 -6.49 13.64 -31.24
C GLN A 217 -7.45 12.52 -30.83
N VAL A 218 -7.93 12.59 -29.59
CA VAL A 218 -8.97 11.72 -29.05
C VAL A 218 -10.05 12.52 -28.36
N ASP A 219 -11.29 12.06 -28.49
CA ASP A 219 -12.40 12.51 -27.65
C ASP A 219 -12.65 11.49 -26.56
N LEU A 220 -12.89 11.97 -25.34
CA LEU A 220 -13.18 11.14 -24.19
C LEU A 220 -14.62 11.35 -23.74
N LYS A 221 -15.36 10.24 -23.59
CA LYS A 221 -16.72 10.29 -23.09
C LYS A 221 -16.85 9.48 -21.81
N VAL A 222 -17.05 10.18 -20.69
CA VAL A 222 -17.26 9.58 -19.37
C VAL A 222 -18.72 9.14 -19.28
N LYS A 223 -18.94 7.86 -18.95
CA LYS A 223 -20.27 7.25 -18.83
C LYS A 223 -20.37 6.42 -17.56
N ILE A 224 -21.57 6.30 -17.02
CA ILE A 224 -21.90 5.31 -16.01
C ILE A 224 -22.34 4.06 -16.76
N LYS A 225 -21.74 2.92 -16.46
CA LYS A 225 -22.09 1.66 -17.11
C LYS A 225 -23.54 1.28 -16.83
N ALA A 226 -24.21 0.71 -17.82
CA ALA A 226 -25.61 0.29 -17.70
C ALA A 226 -25.81 -0.79 -16.62
N GLU A 227 -24.83 -1.70 -16.50
CA GLU A 227 -24.78 -2.78 -15.51
C GLU A 227 -24.49 -2.35 -14.08
N THR A 228 -24.33 -1.05 -13.81
CA THR A 228 -24.12 -0.53 -12.44
C THR A 228 -25.29 -0.94 -11.54
N PRO A 229 -25.05 -1.69 -10.45
CA PRO A 229 -26.10 -2.16 -9.55
C PRO A 229 -26.98 -1.02 -8.99
N ALA A 230 -28.24 -1.29 -8.75
CA ALA A 230 -29.19 -0.30 -8.22
C ALA A 230 -28.70 0.30 -6.88
N GLN A 231 -28.18 -0.53 -5.98
CA GLN A 231 -27.60 -0.08 -4.71
C GLN A 231 -26.41 0.89 -4.88
N ALA A 232 -25.64 0.79 -5.97
CA ALA A 232 -24.52 1.71 -6.23
C ALA A 232 -25.00 3.07 -6.78
N ARG A 233 -26.28 3.19 -7.15
CA ARG A 233 -26.89 4.41 -7.68
C ARG A 233 -27.54 5.27 -6.61
N ILE A 234 -27.58 4.78 -5.36
CA ILE A 234 -28.25 5.42 -4.23
C ILE A 234 -27.23 6.13 -3.35
N ALA A 235 -27.56 7.35 -2.92
CA ALA A 235 -26.86 8.04 -1.86
C ALA A 235 -27.49 7.66 -0.51
N TYR A 236 -26.69 7.06 0.37
CA TYR A 236 -27.14 6.55 1.66
C TYR A 236 -26.97 7.56 2.77
N THR A 237 -27.90 7.53 3.74
CA THR A 237 -27.78 8.17 5.04
C THR A 237 -27.44 7.13 6.11
N ILE A 238 -27.08 7.57 7.30
CA ILE A 238 -26.83 6.72 8.47
C ILE A 238 -28.13 6.58 9.27
N ALA A 239 -28.63 5.34 9.46
CA ALA A 239 -29.81 5.07 10.27
C ALA A 239 -29.39 4.83 11.72
N ASP A 240 -28.67 3.78 11.99
CA ASP A 240 -28.22 3.40 13.33
C ASP A 240 -26.70 3.24 13.42
N ILE A 241 -26.16 3.52 14.60
CA ILE A 241 -24.75 3.36 14.91
C ILE A 241 -24.61 2.46 16.11
N VAL A 242 -24.10 1.25 15.90
CA VAL A 242 -23.98 0.21 16.93
C VAL A 242 -22.51 -0.04 17.24
N VAL A 243 -22.14 0.02 18.52
CA VAL A 243 -20.76 -0.16 18.97
C VAL A 243 -20.66 -1.36 19.90
N TYR A 244 -19.79 -2.30 19.58
CA TYR A 244 -19.42 -3.46 20.40
C TYR A 244 -17.99 -3.28 20.93
N PRO A 245 -17.79 -2.61 22.09
CA PRO A 245 -16.45 -2.26 22.55
C PRO A 245 -15.68 -3.40 23.19
N ASN A 246 -16.29 -4.56 23.36
CA ASN A 246 -15.70 -5.80 23.88
C ASN A 246 -15.99 -7.00 22.97
N PHE A 247 -15.83 -6.81 21.68
CA PHE A 247 -16.01 -7.87 20.69
C PHE A 247 -14.85 -8.87 20.75
N SER A 248 -15.15 -10.17 20.68
CA SER A 248 -14.16 -11.24 20.60
C SER A 248 -14.39 -12.06 19.33
N ILE A 249 -13.35 -12.18 18.50
CA ILE A 249 -13.38 -13.01 17.29
C ILE A 249 -13.56 -14.50 17.61
N LYS A 250 -13.17 -14.92 18.83
CA LYS A 250 -13.26 -16.32 19.26
C LYS A 250 -14.69 -16.74 19.70
N THR A 251 -15.51 -15.79 20.10
CA THR A 251 -16.90 -16.00 20.49
C THR A 251 -17.79 -15.45 19.37
N ASP A 252 -18.08 -16.27 18.40
CA ASP A 252 -18.87 -15.92 17.19
C ASP A 252 -20.36 -15.64 17.50
N THR A 253 -20.76 -15.74 18.74
CA THR A 253 -22.12 -15.50 19.18
C THR A 253 -22.21 -14.12 19.83
N ILE A 254 -22.82 -13.18 19.14
CA ILE A 254 -23.27 -11.91 19.71
C ILE A 254 -24.48 -12.21 20.63
N ASN A 255 -24.26 -12.98 21.67
CA ASN A 255 -25.24 -13.21 22.73
C ASN A 255 -25.12 -12.08 23.74
N TYR A 256 -25.88 -11.02 23.53
CA TYR A 256 -26.04 -9.94 24.50
C TYR A 256 -27.43 -9.98 25.09
N LYS A 257 -27.50 -9.61 26.36
CA LYS A 257 -28.78 -9.46 27.07
C LYS A 257 -29.30 -8.05 26.86
N PRO A 258 -30.62 -7.81 26.94
CA PRO A 258 -31.18 -6.46 26.84
C PRO A 258 -30.56 -5.46 27.82
N GLU A 259 -30.10 -5.89 28.99
CA GLU A 259 -29.41 -5.10 30.02
C GLU A 259 -28.01 -4.63 29.63
N ASP A 260 -27.40 -5.28 28.62
CA ASP A 260 -26.07 -4.91 28.07
C ASP A 260 -26.18 -3.77 27.04
N VAL A 261 -27.38 -3.49 26.55
CA VAL A 261 -27.65 -2.47 25.54
C VAL A 261 -27.85 -1.11 26.22
N LYS A 262 -27.04 -0.15 25.84
CA LYS A 262 -27.14 1.21 26.37
C LYS A 262 -27.24 2.23 25.23
N GLN A 263 -28.31 3.00 25.23
CA GLN A 263 -28.41 4.16 24.35
C GLN A 263 -27.63 5.34 24.92
N HIS A 264 -26.84 6.00 24.08
CA HIS A 264 -26.10 7.19 24.44
C HIS A 264 -26.02 8.15 23.24
N GLY A 265 -26.88 9.18 23.25
CA GLY A 265 -27.05 10.02 22.06
C GLY A 265 -27.51 9.21 20.86
N ASP A 266 -26.78 9.33 19.77
CA ASP A 266 -27.06 8.61 18.51
C ASP A 266 -26.46 7.18 18.47
N PHE A 267 -25.80 6.75 19.54
CA PHE A 267 -25.11 5.47 19.60
C PHE A 267 -25.85 4.42 20.42
N THR A 268 -25.93 3.23 19.90
CA THR A 268 -26.32 2.02 20.62
C THR A 268 -25.05 1.28 21.02
N ILE A 269 -24.72 1.22 22.31
CA ILE A 269 -23.50 0.60 22.82
C ILE A 269 -23.89 -0.73 23.49
N ILE A 270 -23.27 -1.80 23.06
CA ILE A 270 -23.50 -3.16 23.55
C ILE A 270 -22.23 -3.63 24.25
N ASP A 271 -22.18 -3.44 25.59
CA ASP A 271 -21.00 -3.71 26.43
C ASP A 271 -21.39 -4.43 27.71
N SER A 272 -21.42 -5.76 27.71
CA SER A 272 -21.70 -6.61 28.86
C SER A 272 -20.68 -6.42 30.00
N SER A 273 -19.45 -6.09 29.68
CA SER A 273 -18.36 -5.91 30.65
C SER A 273 -18.22 -4.51 31.21
N LYS A 274 -18.98 -3.54 30.65
CA LYS A 274 -18.96 -2.13 31.04
C LYS A 274 -17.54 -1.55 31.08
N LEU A 275 -16.71 -1.95 30.11
CA LEU A 275 -15.29 -1.57 30.05
C LEU A 275 -15.07 -0.09 29.82
N PHE A 276 -15.91 0.54 28.97
CA PHE A 276 -15.73 1.90 28.54
C PHE A 276 -16.88 2.84 28.97
N LYS A 277 -16.56 4.10 29.20
CA LYS A 277 -17.57 5.15 29.33
C LYS A 277 -18.14 5.49 27.96
N PRO A 278 -19.46 5.55 27.77
CA PRO A 278 -20.09 5.87 26.46
C PRO A 278 -19.59 7.13 25.80
N ARG A 279 -19.31 8.19 26.56
CA ARG A 279 -18.80 9.50 26.08
C ARG A 279 -17.51 9.42 25.25
N ILE A 280 -16.79 8.30 25.30
CA ILE A 280 -15.58 8.14 24.49
C ILE A 280 -15.93 8.09 23.00
N PHE A 281 -17.05 7.48 22.64
CA PHE A 281 -17.49 7.30 21.27
C PHE A 281 -18.02 8.58 20.64
N ASP A 282 -18.63 9.49 21.42
CA ASP A 282 -19.15 10.80 20.94
C ASP A 282 -18.10 11.67 20.26
N ARG A 283 -16.82 11.48 20.62
CA ARG A 283 -15.73 12.32 20.12
C ARG A 283 -14.89 11.62 19.04
N ILE A 284 -15.03 10.31 18.95
CA ILE A 284 -14.23 9.47 18.07
C ILE A 284 -14.99 9.21 16.79
N LEU A 285 -16.24 8.79 16.91
CA LEU A 285 -17.11 8.53 15.77
C LEU A 285 -17.62 9.84 15.20
N GLN A 286 -17.52 9.97 13.88
CA GLN A 286 -17.86 11.22 13.18
C GLN A 286 -19.27 11.22 12.63
N PHE A 287 -19.96 10.07 12.65
CA PHE A 287 -21.34 9.98 12.18
C PHE A 287 -22.35 10.25 13.29
N GLN A 288 -23.46 10.86 12.90
CA GLN A 288 -24.71 10.99 13.65
C GLN A 288 -25.85 10.34 12.86
N ARG A 289 -26.96 10.04 13.53
CA ARG A 289 -28.16 9.55 12.84
C ARG A 289 -28.67 10.62 11.86
N GLY A 290 -29.02 10.18 10.64
CA GLY A 290 -29.49 11.07 9.56
C GLY A 290 -28.37 11.69 8.72
N ASP A 291 -27.12 11.61 9.12
CA ASP A 291 -26.00 12.10 8.31
C ASP A 291 -25.93 11.38 6.98
N VAL A 292 -25.58 12.11 5.93
CA VAL A 292 -25.21 11.47 4.65
C VAL A 292 -23.88 10.75 4.84
N TYR A 293 -23.82 9.48 4.43
CA TYR A 293 -22.57 8.73 4.48
C TYR A 293 -21.42 9.50 3.81
N ASN A 294 -20.30 9.56 4.48
CA ASN A 294 -19.11 10.25 4.01
C ASN A 294 -17.86 9.41 4.30
N ARG A 295 -17.11 9.04 3.27
CA ARG A 295 -15.91 8.21 3.40
C ARG A 295 -14.80 8.86 4.24
N ASN A 296 -14.73 10.20 4.28
CA ASN A 296 -13.74 10.87 5.11
C ASN A 296 -14.07 10.68 6.60
N ASP A 297 -15.33 10.79 6.99
CA ASP A 297 -15.80 10.61 8.36
C ASP A 297 -15.68 9.15 8.80
N HIS A 298 -15.95 8.22 7.87
CA HIS A 298 -15.68 6.80 8.06
C HIS A 298 -14.18 6.54 8.36
N ASN A 299 -13.29 7.00 7.49
CA ASN A 299 -11.85 6.79 7.65
C ASN A 299 -11.31 7.49 8.92
N LEU A 300 -11.79 8.70 9.22
CA LEU A 300 -11.38 9.44 10.40
C LEU A 300 -11.83 8.75 11.70
N SER A 301 -13.04 8.20 11.71
CA SER A 301 -13.55 7.41 12.84
C SER A 301 -12.68 6.17 13.08
N LEU A 302 -12.37 5.42 12.01
CA LEU A 302 -11.48 4.25 12.10
C LEU A 302 -10.08 4.62 12.56
N GLN A 303 -9.49 5.67 11.98
CA GLN A 303 -8.15 6.13 12.35
C GLN A 303 -8.08 6.56 13.82
N ARG A 304 -9.10 7.25 14.31
CA ARG A 304 -9.17 7.66 15.74
C ARG A 304 -9.29 6.45 16.66
N LEU A 305 -10.12 5.46 16.31
CA LEU A 305 -10.24 4.21 17.07
C LEU A 305 -8.91 3.42 17.13
N ILE A 306 -8.21 3.31 16.00
CA ILE A 306 -6.92 2.62 15.92
C ILE A 306 -5.84 3.39 16.71
N ASN A 307 -5.78 4.70 16.55
CA ASN A 307 -4.77 5.55 17.21
C ASN A 307 -4.95 5.66 18.72
N MET A 308 -6.09 5.26 19.27
CA MET A 308 -6.26 5.16 20.73
C MET A 308 -5.30 4.16 21.37
N GLY A 309 -4.79 3.18 20.64
CA GLY A 309 -3.90 2.15 21.18
C GLY A 309 -4.52 1.24 22.24
N THR A 310 -5.85 1.30 22.37
CA THR A 310 -6.63 0.51 23.35
C THR A 310 -7.21 -0.75 22.74
N PHE A 311 -7.43 -0.74 21.42
CA PHE A 311 -8.00 -1.86 20.68
C PHE A 311 -6.93 -2.61 19.89
N GLN A 312 -7.01 -3.95 19.92
CA GLN A 312 -6.16 -4.83 19.11
C GLN A 312 -6.71 -4.93 17.69
N PHE A 313 -8.04 -5.03 17.57
CA PHE A 313 -8.73 -5.07 16.29
C PHE A 313 -9.88 -4.07 16.31
N VAL A 314 -10.02 -3.38 15.18
CA VAL A 314 -11.11 -2.45 14.90
C VAL A 314 -11.68 -2.87 13.55
N LYS A 315 -12.93 -3.37 13.55
CA LYS A 315 -13.68 -3.66 12.34
C LYS A 315 -14.88 -2.73 12.29
N ASN A 316 -15.09 -2.07 11.18
CA ASN A 316 -16.31 -1.34 10.88
C ASN A 316 -17.03 -2.02 9.71
N GLU A 317 -18.34 -2.10 9.78
CA GLU A 317 -19.20 -2.67 8.76
C GLU A 317 -20.45 -1.80 8.61
N PHE A 318 -20.82 -1.53 7.37
CA PHE A 318 -22.07 -0.85 7.05
C PHE A 318 -22.99 -1.85 6.33
N ARG A 319 -24.23 -1.92 6.79
CA ARG A 319 -25.28 -2.75 6.17
C ARG A 319 -26.47 -1.87 5.83
N ILE A 320 -27.20 -2.23 4.77
CA ILE A 320 -28.46 -1.56 4.47
C ILE A 320 -29.39 -1.79 5.66
N SER A 321 -30.02 -0.73 6.13
CA SER A 321 -30.92 -0.80 7.28
C SER A 321 -32.20 -1.55 6.92
N ASP A 322 -32.66 -2.43 7.82
CA ASP A 322 -33.93 -3.15 7.65
C ASP A 322 -35.12 -2.19 7.65
N SER A 323 -35.01 -1.03 8.29
CA SER A 323 -36.07 -0.03 8.38
C SER A 323 -36.16 0.88 7.16
N LEU A 324 -35.05 1.12 6.43
CA LEU A 324 -34.98 2.06 5.33
C LEU A 324 -33.93 1.64 4.32
N SER A 325 -34.35 1.21 3.13
CA SER A 325 -33.46 0.72 2.04
C SER A 325 -32.48 1.75 1.49
N THR A 326 -32.64 3.05 1.84
CA THR A 326 -31.73 4.15 1.48
C THR A 326 -30.84 4.58 2.63
N ALA A 327 -30.82 3.83 3.73
CA ALA A 327 -29.98 4.12 4.88
C ALA A 327 -29.06 2.94 5.21
N LEU A 328 -28.00 3.23 5.94
CA LEU A 328 -27.00 2.27 6.42
C LEU A 328 -26.97 2.25 7.94
N ASP A 329 -26.95 1.05 8.50
CA ASP A 329 -26.58 0.83 9.89
C ASP A 329 -25.06 0.63 9.97
N ALA A 330 -24.40 1.40 10.83
CA ALA A 330 -22.97 1.38 11.04
C ALA A 330 -22.61 0.55 12.26
N PHE A 331 -21.91 -0.57 12.06
CA PHE A 331 -21.48 -1.46 13.14
C PHE A 331 -19.97 -1.30 13.39
N TYR A 332 -19.59 -1.08 14.65
CA TYR A 332 -18.21 -1.00 15.10
C TYR A 332 -17.89 -2.16 16.05
N TYR A 333 -17.07 -3.10 15.60
CA TYR A 333 -16.61 -4.25 16.39
C TYR A 333 -15.19 -3.96 16.88
N LEU A 334 -15.04 -3.78 18.19
CA LEU A 334 -13.78 -3.37 18.80
C LEU A 334 -13.29 -4.45 19.77
N THR A 335 -12.13 -5.04 19.48
CA THR A 335 -11.50 -6.03 20.35
C THR A 335 -10.44 -5.35 21.21
N PRO A 336 -10.64 -5.21 22.52
CA PRO A 336 -9.68 -4.51 23.37
C PRO A 336 -8.38 -5.30 23.56
N LEU A 337 -7.26 -4.58 23.70
CA LEU A 337 -6.01 -5.12 24.22
C LEU A 337 -6.17 -5.49 25.71
N PRO A 338 -5.32 -6.39 26.26
CA PRO A 338 -5.27 -6.62 27.69
C PRO A 338 -5.14 -5.28 28.45
N ARG A 339 -6.06 -5.06 29.41
CA ARG A 339 -6.14 -3.79 30.15
C ARG A 339 -4.84 -3.47 30.87
N LYS A 340 -4.20 -4.50 31.45
CA LYS A 340 -2.94 -4.38 32.19
C LYS A 340 -1.85 -5.17 31.49
N SER A 341 -0.64 -4.64 31.46
CA SER A 341 0.54 -5.37 31.01
C SER A 341 1.74 -5.04 31.89
N LEU A 342 2.60 -6.04 32.07
CA LEU A 342 3.87 -5.94 32.75
C LEU A 342 4.95 -6.38 31.77
N ARG A 343 6.01 -5.57 31.63
CA ARG A 343 7.12 -5.84 30.74
C ARG A 343 8.43 -5.70 31.50
N PHE A 344 9.31 -6.66 31.34
CA PHE A 344 10.67 -6.64 31.82
C PHE A 344 11.60 -6.41 30.63
N GLU A 345 12.51 -5.47 30.75
CA GLU A 345 13.48 -5.14 29.70
C GLU A 345 14.90 -5.11 30.31
N VAL A 346 15.84 -5.70 29.57
CA VAL A 346 17.28 -5.62 29.89
C VAL A 346 17.95 -4.96 28.69
N LEU A 347 18.58 -3.84 28.90
CA LEU A 347 19.26 -3.05 27.89
C LEU A 347 20.79 -3.08 28.13
N GLY A 348 21.54 -3.45 27.10
CA GLY A 348 22.99 -3.19 27.05
C GLY A 348 23.23 -1.84 26.40
N LYS A 349 24.03 -0.99 27.05
CA LYS A 349 24.36 0.35 26.55
C LYS A 349 25.88 0.48 26.40
N THR A 350 26.30 1.14 25.31
CA THR A 350 27.66 1.61 25.13
C THR A 350 27.62 2.98 24.47
N ASN A 351 28.55 3.86 24.85
CA ASN A 351 28.61 5.20 24.29
C ASN A 351 30.02 5.57 23.81
N SER A 352 30.13 6.66 23.08
CA SER A 352 31.41 7.17 22.52
C SER A 352 32.41 7.65 23.59
N ALA A 353 31.99 7.84 24.84
CA ALA A 353 32.86 8.17 25.98
C ALA A 353 33.43 6.93 26.69
N ASN A 354 33.33 5.76 26.03
CA ASN A 354 33.84 4.47 26.51
C ASN A 354 33.17 3.94 27.79
N PHE A 355 31.92 4.32 28.03
CA PHE A 355 31.09 3.70 29.04
C PHE A 355 30.35 2.51 28.43
N THR A 356 30.36 1.40 29.14
CA THR A 356 29.59 0.21 28.83
C THR A 356 28.82 -0.19 30.08
N GLY A 357 27.56 -0.53 29.93
CA GLY A 357 26.73 -0.86 31.07
C GLY A 357 25.48 -1.62 30.69
N SER A 358 24.67 -1.92 31.67
CA SER A 358 23.38 -2.53 31.53
C SER A 358 22.34 -1.81 32.39
N GLU A 359 21.08 -1.85 31.89
CA GLU A 359 19.93 -1.29 32.59
C GLU A 359 18.82 -2.32 32.60
N LEU A 360 18.24 -2.54 33.76
CA LEU A 360 17.01 -3.34 33.94
C LEU A 360 15.86 -2.39 34.16
N SER A 361 14.76 -2.60 33.45
CA SER A 361 13.54 -1.86 33.68
C SER A 361 12.32 -2.77 33.82
N ILE A 362 11.40 -2.35 34.67
CA ILE A 362 10.08 -2.98 34.87
C ILE A 362 9.03 -1.96 34.53
N ASN A 363 8.27 -2.23 33.48
CA ASN A 363 7.27 -1.34 32.94
C ASN A 363 5.88 -1.92 33.19
N TRP A 364 5.05 -1.24 33.98
CA TRP A 364 3.66 -1.57 34.15
C TRP A 364 2.78 -0.56 33.43
N SER A 365 1.75 -1.05 32.75
CA SER A 365 0.80 -0.18 32.05
C SER A 365 -0.64 -0.63 32.21
N ASN A 366 -1.56 0.35 32.23
CA ASN A 366 -3.00 0.16 32.20
C ASN A 366 -3.60 1.04 31.12
N ARG A 367 -4.21 0.39 30.09
CA ARG A 367 -4.69 1.05 28.85
C ARG A 367 -6.12 1.61 28.95
N ASN A 368 -6.73 1.49 30.09
CA ASN A 368 -8.09 2.00 30.29
C ASN A 368 -8.29 2.35 31.79
N PHE A 369 -7.45 3.27 32.27
CA PHE A 369 -7.27 3.51 33.69
C PHE A 369 -8.57 4.03 34.36
N PHE A 370 -9.18 5.08 33.77
CA PHE A 370 -10.45 5.67 34.21
C PHE A 370 -11.65 5.28 33.36
N ARG A 371 -11.56 4.22 32.57
CA ARG A 371 -12.61 3.75 31.62
C ARG A 371 -12.86 4.72 30.44
N GLY A 372 -11.93 5.64 30.17
CA GLY A 372 -11.96 6.57 29.05
C GLY A 372 -10.79 6.35 28.09
N ALA A 373 -10.24 5.13 28.07
CA ALA A 373 -9.07 4.71 27.29
C ALA A 373 -7.77 5.48 27.63
N GLU A 374 -7.68 6.01 28.85
CA GLU A 374 -6.46 6.63 29.33
C GLU A 374 -5.38 5.56 29.52
N LEU A 375 -4.17 5.84 29.01
CA LEU A 375 -3.01 5.01 29.20
C LEU A 375 -2.21 5.52 30.40
N PHE A 376 -2.23 4.76 31.47
CA PHE A 376 -1.34 4.97 32.61
C PHE A 376 -0.13 4.04 32.47
N THR A 377 1.08 4.58 32.55
CA THR A 377 2.32 3.80 32.56
C THR A 377 3.20 4.22 33.74
N THR A 378 3.84 3.24 34.37
CA THR A 378 4.89 3.49 35.33
C THR A 378 6.06 2.54 35.06
N SER A 379 7.26 3.08 35.07
CA SER A 379 8.51 2.41 34.74
C SER A 379 9.46 2.60 35.89
N LEU A 380 9.93 1.50 36.46
CA LEU A 380 11.03 1.50 37.42
C LEU A 380 12.27 0.97 36.72
N PHE A 381 13.36 1.71 36.74
CA PHE A 381 14.60 1.29 36.11
C PHE A 381 15.81 1.47 37.02
N GLY A 382 16.79 0.57 36.86
CA GLY A 382 18.09 0.61 37.53
C GLY A 382 19.18 0.16 36.58
N GLY A 383 20.28 0.90 36.56
CA GLY A 383 21.38 0.63 35.62
C GLY A 383 22.75 0.93 36.24
N ILE A 384 23.75 0.27 35.69
CA ILE A 384 25.16 0.51 35.99
C ILE A 384 25.91 0.71 34.69
N GLU A 385 26.74 1.75 34.63
CA GLU A 385 27.66 2.01 33.52
C GLU A 385 29.09 2.13 34.08
N VAL A 386 30.03 1.44 33.43
CA VAL A 386 31.44 1.41 33.81
C VAL A 386 32.28 1.97 32.68
N GLN A 387 33.21 2.85 32.98
CA GLN A 387 34.17 3.34 31.99
C GLN A 387 35.26 2.30 31.75
N VAL A 388 35.27 1.68 30.55
CA VAL A 388 36.19 0.58 30.20
C VAL A 388 37.51 1.06 29.63
N SER A 389 37.61 2.32 29.15
CA SER A 389 38.86 2.93 28.69
C SER A 389 38.84 4.46 28.86
N GLY A 390 40.03 5.08 28.91
CA GLY A 390 40.21 6.52 29.12
C GLY A 390 41.06 6.85 30.32
N ARG A 391 41.21 8.14 30.68
CA ARG A 391 42.05 8.63 31.80
C ARG A 391 41.52 8.21 33.16
N ASN A 392 40.21 8.02 33.30
CA ASN A 392 39.55 7.69 34.58
C ASN A 392 38.98 6.25 34.55
N LYS A 393 39.84 5.25 34.29
CA LYS A 393 39.42 3.85 34.35
C LYS A 393 38.80 3.50 35.71
N GLY A 394 37.64 2.81 35.67
CA GLY A 394 36.94 2.34 36.86
C GLY A 394 35.92 3.32 37.44
N PHE A 395 35.62 4.42 36.77
CA PHE A 395 34.53 5.28 37.19
C PHE A 395 33.19 4.57 36.88
N ASN A 396 32.36 4.41 37.89
CA ASN A 396 31.08 3.74 37.81
C ASN A 396 29.96 4.76 37.97
N VAL A 397 28.95 4.68 37.09
CA VAL A 397 27.74 5.47 37.21
C VAL A 397 26.57 4.53 37.50
N TYR A 398 25.89 4.82 38.61
CA TYR A 398 24.68 4.12 39.01
C TYR A 398 23.50 5.03 38.69
N ARG A 399 22.46 4.44 38.09
CA ARG A 399 21.25 5.14 37.77
C ARG A 399 20.08 4.34 38.30
N ILE A 400 19.21 4.98 39.06
CA ILE A 400 17.93 4.44 39.51
C ILE A 400 16.87 5.52 39.29
N GLY A 401 15.69 5.15 38.80
CA GLY A 401 14.64 6.11 38.62
C GLY A 401 13.27 5.46 38.43
N ASN A 402 12.27 6.29 38.60
CA ASN A 402 10.89 5.98 38.29
C ASN A 402 10.35 7.04 37.33
N GLU A 403 9.69 6.56 36.30
CA GLU A 403 8.97 7.41 35.34
C GLU A 403 7.49 7.01 35.33
N THR A 404 6.61 7.97 35.59
CA THR A 404 5.16 7.72 35.59
C THR A 404 4.50 8.69 34.65
N SER A 405 3.65 8.20 33.76
CA SER A 405 2.89 9.02 32.83
C SER A 405 1.42 8.62 32.76
N LEU A 406 0.59 9.59 32.48
CA LEU A 406 -0.83 9.41 32.20
C LEU A 406 -1.19 10.13 30.90
N THR A 407 -1.52 9.36 29.90
CA THR A 407 -1.80 9.86 28.56
C THR A 407 -3.30 9.74 28.26
N TRP A 408 -3.93 10.84 27.89
CA TRP A 408 -5.27 10.85 27.35
C TRP A 408 -5.20 10.73 25.83
N PRO A 409 -5.93 9.80 25.19
CA PRO A 409 -5.90 9.62 23.73
C PRO A 409 -6.76 10.67 22.99
N ARG A 410 -6.72 11.91 23.47
CA ARG A 410 -7.49 13.05 22.95
C ARG A 410 -6.85 14.36 23.33
N PHE A 411 -7.06 15.39 22.51
CA PHE A 411 -6.77 16.75 22.94
C PHE A 411 -7.77 17.18 24.02
N ILE A 412 -7.27 17.64 25.14
CA ILE A 412 -8.07 18.26 26.18
C ILE A 412 -8.04 19.77 25.90
N THR A 413 -9.06 20.27 25.24
CA THR A 413 -9.23 21.72 25.03
C THR A 413 -10.42 22.20 25.85
N PRO A 414 -10.36 23.40 26.45
CA PRO A 414 -11.51 24.00 27.14
C PRO A 414 -12.64 24.39 26.17
N ILE A 415 -12.33 24.52 24.89
CA ILE A 415 -13.27 24.88 23.83
C ILE A 415 -13.40 23.69 22.88
N ARG A 416 -14.64 23.32 22.52
CA ARG A 416 -14.89 22.37 21.43
C ARG A 416 -14.44 23.02 20.12
N ILE A 417 -13.40 22.43 19.50
CA ILE A 417 -12.95 22.78 18.15
C ILE A 417 -13.65 21.83 17.19
#